data_af50ee6bcd9e3272a1b3de455654afff
#
_entry.id   af50ee6bcd9e3272a1b3de455654afff
#
_cell.length_a   1.000
_cell.length_b   1.000
_cell.length_c   1.000
_cell.angle_alpha   90.00
_cell.angle_beta   90.00
_cell.angle_gamma   90.00
#
_symmetry.space_group_name_H-M   'P 1'
#
loop_
_entity.id
_entity.type
_entity.pdbx_description
1 polymer ?
#
loop_
_entity_poly.entity_id
_entity_poly.type
_entity_poly.pdbx_seq_one_letter_code
_entity_poly.pdbx_strand_id
1 'polypeptide(L)'
;MNKYKILWIDDQYELLSELMERCEVMNGFEITKCRFAKEGMKIFERHLEEWSAVVLDAKVLMESLNEVANLNGLRYCRDRINELKPRRYVPMFVFTGQPDLISNEMFENMVDKYYSKGDDDDQLIKDIISAADQQEETQIVHRHQVVFDTWPESRHDLIRILKILENEEWQNNSVLNDIRKIMSDVMFRLHERGFCSIPHDGSNLSECSRKLGERYMEEIIPVYIQRAIHSCVEITNPGSHRSKTDSDVRDNKAPYLVRSLIYNMLDILYWCKNLPTVEMRDMVLKAVNGAKQKFEFEQKERESKRKNKTFSR
;
A
#
# COMPACT_ATOMS: atom_id res chain seq x y z
N MET A 1 -7.33 -8.14 -12.66
CA MET A 1 -6.05 -8.63 -13.17
C MET A 1 -5.03 -8.45 -12.08
N ASN A 2 -4.22 -9.47 -11.77
CA ASN A 2 -3.17 -9.37 -10.75
C ASN A 2 -2.13 -8.32 -11.17
N LYS A 3 -1.57 -7.62 -10.19
CA LYS A 3 -0.57 -6.58 -10.44
C LYS A 3 0.80 -6.99 -9.88
N TYR A 4 1.85 -6.77 -10.68
CA TYR A 4 3.22 -7.11 -10.36
C TYR A 4 4.09 -5.86 -10.47
N LYS A 5 4.72 -5.44 -9.40
CA LYS A 5 5.61 -4.28 -9.39
C LYS A 5 7.01 -4.71 -9.81
N ILE A 6 7.45 -4.27 -10.98
CA ILE A 6 8.70 -4.69 -11.61
C ILE A 6 9.67 -3.52 -11.66
N LEU A 7 10.87 -3.70 -11.13
CA LEU A 7 11.98 -2.78 -11.38
C LEU A 7 12.74 -3.26 -12.61
N TRP A 8 12.81 -2.42 -13.65
CA TRP A 8 13.50 -2.72 -14.91
C TRP A 8 14.68 -1.76 -15.09
N ILE A 9 15.91 -2.30 -15.06
CA ILE A 9 17.14 -1.53 -15.16
C ILE A 9 17.84 -1.87 -16.48
N ASP A 10 17.79 -0.94 -17.42
CA ASP A 10 18.26 -1.10 -18.80
C ASP A 10 18.54 0.27 -19.39
N ASP A 11 19.77 0.53 -19.86
CA ASP A 11 20.16 1.82 -20.41
C ASP A 11 19.47 2.16 -21.73
N GLN A 12 18.88 1.17 -22.39
CA GLN A 12 18.16 1.26 -23.66
C GLN A 12 16.69 0.87 -23.56
N TYR A 13 16.06 1.01 -22.39
CA TYR A 13 14.67 0.58 -22.17
C TYR A 13 13.67 1.21 -23.17
N GLU A 14 13.99 2.34 -23.79
CA GLU A 14 13.13 2.95 -24.81
C GLU A 14 12.94 2.04 -26.03
N LEU A 15 13.93 1.19 -26.37
CA LEU A 15 13.83 0.22 -27.45
C LEU A 15 12.89 -0.94 -27.12
N LEU A 16 12.54 -1.09 -25.85
CA LEU A 16 11.63 -2.12 -25.32
C LEU A 16 10.21 -1.59 -25.06
N SER A 17 9.87 -0.40 -25.57
CA SER A 17 8.59 0.26 -25.26
C SER A 17 7.37 -0.60 -25.60
N GLU A 18 7.37 -1.29 -26.75
CA GLU A 18 6.27 -2.18 -27.17
C GLU A 18 6.13 -3.40 -26.24
N LEU A 19 7.26 -4.02 -25.87
CA LEU A 19 7.28 -5.12 -24.91
C LEU A 19 6.76 -4.69 -23.54
N MET A 20 7.23 -3.55 -23.04
CA MET A 20 6.82 -3.02 -21.74
C MET A 20 5.34 -2.65 -21.72
N GLU A 21 4.83 -2.00 -22.77
CA GLU A 21 3.40 -1.70 -22.90
C GLU A 21 2.56 -2.99 -22.93
N ARG A 22 2.99 -4.00 -23.66
CA ARG A 22 2.35 -5.32 -23.66
C ARG A 22 2.33 -5.94 -22.26
N CYS A 23 3.44 -5.87 -21.52
CA CYS A 23 3.52 -6.34 -20.13
C CYS A 23 2.55 -5.60 -19.20
N GLU A 24 2.46 -4.28 -19.32
CA GLU A 24 1.57 -3.44 -18.51
C GLU A 24 0.09 -3.73 -18.81
N VAL A 25 -0.29 -3.77 -20.09
CA VAL A 25 -1.68 -3.92 -20.51
C VAL A 25 -2.18 -5.36 -20.35
N MET A 26 -1.38 -6.37 -20.75
CA MET A 26 -1.84 -7.76 -20.83
C MET A 26 -1.49 -8.59 -19.58
N ASN A 27 -0.41 -8.23 -18.87
CA ASN A 27 0.11 -9.06 -17.78
C ASN A 27 0.02 -8.37 -16.41
N GLY A 28 -0.44 -7.11 -16.35
CA GLY A 28 -0.61 -6.38 -15.08
C GLY A 28 0.70 -5.94 -14.45
N PHE A 29 1.76 -5.76 -15.25
CA PHE A 29 3.01 -5.23 -14.73
C PHE A 29 2.89 -3.73 -14.45
N GLU A 30 3.43 -3.29 -13.31
CA GLU A 30 3.66 -1.90 -12.96
C GLU A 30 5.18 -1.68 -13.04
N ILE A 31 5.66 -1.19 -14.20
CA ILE A 31 7.09 -1.14 -14.50
C ILE A 31 7.69 0.19 -14.05
N THR A 32 8.66 0.14 -13.13
CA THR A 32 9.55 1.26 -12.83
C THR A 32 10.82 1.11 -13.65
N LYS A 33 11.05 2.05 -14.58
CA LYS A 33 12.15 2.05 -15.53
C LYS A 33 13.33 2.83 -14.98
N CYS A 34 14.53 2.25 -15.00
CA CYS A 34 15.77 2.90 -14.61
C CYS A 34 16.85 2.68 -15.66
N ARG A 35 17.62 3.70 -15.96
CA ARG A 35 18.69 3.64 -16.95
C ARG A 35 20.02 3.13 -16.38
N PHE A 36 20.26 3.42 -15.11
CA PHE A 36 21.54 3.21 -14.45
C PHE A 36 21.44 2.27 -13.25
N ALA A 37 22.45 1.43 -13.07
CA ALA A 37 22.52 0.45 -11.99
C ALA A 37 22.44 1.11 -10.59
N LYS A 38 23.19 2.19 -10.36
CA LYS A 38 23.19 2.87 -9.05
C LYS A 38 21.86 3.53 -8.72
N GLU A 39 21.20 4.13 -9.70
CA GLU A 39 19.87 4.71 -9.54
C GLU A 39 18.86 3.63 -9.23
N GLY A 40 18.83 2.56 -10.04
CA GLY A 40 17.92 1.43 -9.85
C GLY A 40 18.07 0.80 -8.47
N MET A 41 19.30 0.60 -7.98
CA MET A 41 19.53 0.03 -6.65
C MET A 41 19.10 0.95 -5.52
N LYS A 42 19.22 2.28 -5.65
CA LYS A 42 18.65 3.21 -4.65
C LYS A 42 17.13 3.10 -4.57
N ILE A 43 16.46 2.98 -5.71
CA ILE A 43 15.01 2.80 -5.79
C ILE A 43 14.63 1.43 -5.23
N PHE A 44 15.37 0.38 -5.59
CA PHE A 44 15.19 -0.98 -5.08
C PHE A 44 15.22 -1.03 -3.55
N GLU A 45 16.25 -0.47 -2.92
CA GLU A 45 16.43 -0.47 -1.48
C GLU A 45 15.36 0.33 -0.73
N ARG A 46 14.96 1.48 -1.30
CA ARG A 46 13.93 2.34 -0.70
C ARG A 46 12.56 1.66 -0.63
N HIS A 47 12.25 0.82 -1.63
CA HIS A 47 10.95 0.18 -1.81
C HIS A 47 11.06 -1.35 -1.79
N LEU A 48 12.01 -1.90 -1.03
CA LEU A 48 12.35 -3.33 -1.03
C LEU A 48 11.12 -4.24 -0.87
N GLU A 49 10.19 -3.87 0.01
CA GLU A 49 9.00 -4.67 0.32
C GLU A 49 7.93 -4.66 -0.80
N GLU A 50 8.12 -3.85 -1.84
CA GLU A 50 7.10 -3.66 -2.86
C GLU A 50 7.35 -4.46 -4.14
N TRP A 51 8.61 -4.85 -4.41
CA TRP A 51 9.00 -5.44 -5.68
C TRP A 51 8.55 -6.90 -5.82
N SER A 52 7.92 -7.21 -6.95
CA SER A 52 7.61 -8.59 -7.35
C SER A 52 8.77 -9.26 -8.09
N ALA A 53 9.55 -8.48 -8.84
CA ALA A 53 10.77 -8.93 -9.51
C ALA A 53 11.67 -7.76 -9.94
N VAL A 54 12.93 -8.06 -10.27
CA VAL A 54 13.88 -7.14 -10.90
C VAL A 54 14.32 -7.71 -12.24
N VAL A 55 14.30 -6.90 -13.30
CA VAL A 55 14.85 -7.23 -14.62
C VAL A 55 16.06 -6.35 -14.88
N LEU A 56 17.17 -6.94 -15.27
CA LEU A 56 18.46 -6.28 -15.49
C LEU A 56 18.95 -6.52 -16.91
N ASP A 57 19.37 -5.46 -17.60
CA ASP A 57 20.21 -5.67 -18.80
C ASP A 57 21.61 -6.16 -18.39
N ALA A 58 22.20 -7.03 -19.21
CA ALA A 58 23.54 -7.58 -18.92
C ALA A 58 24.65 -6.52 -18.95
N LYS A 59 24.53 -5.53 -19.83
CA LYS A 59 25.53 -4.45 -19.99
C LYS A 59 25.02 -3.10 -19.48
N VAL A 60 24.18 -3.10 -18.47
CA VAL A 60 23.64 -1.87 -17.86
C VAL A 60 24.76 -0.94 -17.38
N LEU A 61 24.63 0.34 -17.70
CA LEU A 61 25.56 1.39 -17.27
C LEU A 61 25.48 1.65 -15.75
N MET A 62 26.58 2.01 -15.12
CA MET A 62 26.62 2.28 -13.68
C MET A 62 25.88 3.56 -13.30
N GLU A 63 26.23 4.70 -13.86
CA GLU A 63 25.68 6.01 -13.49
C GLU A 63 25.70 7.08 -14.60
N SER A 64 26.31 6.80 -15.77
CA SER A 64 26.47 7.79 -16.82
C SER A 64 26.44 7.18 -18.22
N LEU A 65 25.86 7.92 -19.20
CA LEU A 65 25.87 7.56 -20.63
C LEU A 65 27.25 7.60 -21.27
N ASN A 66 28.24 8.22 -20.63
CA ASN A 66 29.61 8.31 -21.12
C ASN A 66 30.48 7.09 -20.76
N GLU A 67 29.90 6.13 -20.04
CA GLU A 67 30.60 4.91 -19.65
C GLU A 67 30.64 3.91 -20.79
N VAL A 68 31.69 3.07 -20.79
CA VAL A 68 31.76 1.91 -21.70
C VAL A 68 30.91 0.80 -21.11
N ALA A 69 29.92 0.35 -21.87
CA ALA A 69 29.03 -0.75 -21.49
C ALA A 69 29.83 -2.04 -21.20
N ASN A 70 29.67 -2.58 -19.98
CA ASN A 70 30.36 -3.78 -19.51
C ASN A 70 29.53 -4.50 -18.43
N LEU A 71 30.04 -5.60 -17.89
CA LEU A 71 29.34 -6.41 -16.88
C LEU A 71 29.36 -5.83 -15.44
N ASN A 72 30.02 -4.68 -15.21
CA ASN A 72 30.16 -4.14 -13.85
C ASN A 72 28.81 -3.68 -13.28
N GLY A 73 27.94 -3.09 -14.09
CA GLY A 73 26.60 -2.69 -13.67
C GLY A 73 25.76 -3.88 -13.23
N LEU A 74 25.75 -4.95 -14.02
CA LEU A 74 25.07 -6.20 -13.68
C LEU A 74 25.62 -6.80 -12.37
N ARG A 75 26.96 -6.89 -12.25
CA ARG A 75 27.60 -7.38 -11.01
C ARG A 75 27.20 -6.58 -9.80
N TYR A 76 27.25 -5.26 -9.91
CA TYR A 76 26.86 -4.36 -8.83
C TYR A 76 25.40 -4.59 -8.40
N CYS A 77 24.45 -4.65 -9.35
CA CYS A 77 23.05 -4.91 -9.03
C CYS A 77 22.87 -6.28 -8.36
N ARG A 78 23.43 -7.34 -8.93
CA ARG A 78 23.37 -8.70 -8.38
C ARG A 78 23.91 -8.77 -6.95
N ASP A 79 25.10 -8.22 -6.73
CA ASP A 79 25.75 -8.27 -5.42
C ASP A 79 24.90 -7.50 -4.38
N ARG A 80 24.32 -6.35 -4.76
CA ARG A 80 23.46 -5.57 -3.91
C ARG A 80 22.11 -6.24 -3.61
N ILE A 81 21.49 -6.89 -4.59
CA ILE A 81 20.28 -7.70 -4.39
C ILE A 81 20.57 -8.87 -3.45
N ASN A 82 21.73 -9.55 -3.61
CA ASN A 82 22.11 -10.67 -2.75
C ASN A 82 22.41 -10.23 -1.31
N GLU A 83 22.99 -9.05 -1.09
CA GLU A 83 23.20 -8.48 0.26
C GLU A 83 21.85 -8.26 0.99
N LEU A 84 20.81 -7.92 0.25
CA LEU A 84 19.47 -7.67 0.81
C LEU A 84 18.59 -8.92 0.90
N LYS A 85 18.98 -10.02 0.26
CA LYS A 85 18.25 -11.29 0.26
C LYS A 85 17.87 -11.83 1.66
N PRO A 86 18.70 -11.69 2.74
CA PRO A 86 18.30 -12.08 4.08
C PRO A 86 17.14 -11.25 4.66
N ARG A 87 16.94 -10.03 4.17
CA ARG A 87 15.80 -9.17 4.56
C ARG A 87 14.56 -9.52 3.76
N ARG A 88 14.74 -9.64 2.43
CA ARG A 88 13.69 -10.05 1.51
C ARG A 88 14.29 -10.63 0.24
N TYR A 89 13.79 -11.78 -0.17
CA TYR A 89 14.10 -12.35 -1.48
C TYR A 89 13.22 -11.69 -2.55
N VAL A 90 13.86 -11.12 -3.57
CA VAL A 90 13.19 -10.63 -4.78
C VAL A 90 13.82 -11.34 -5.98
N PRO A 91 13.05 -12.03 -6.84
CA PRO A 91 13.58 -12.74 -8.00
C PRO A 91 14.20 -11.75 -8.99
N MET A 92 15.38 -12.10 -9.50
CA MET A 92 16.14 -11.32 -10.45
C MET A 92 16.21 -12.06 -11.80
N PHE A 93 15.99 -11.33 -12.87
CA PHE A 93 16.04 -11.84 -14.25
C PHE A 93 17.04 -11.01 -15.06
N VAL A 94 17.85 -11.67 -15.88
CA VAL A 94 18.76 -11.02 -16.80
C VAL A 94 18.21 -11.12 -18.21
N PHE A 95 18.01 -9.97 -18.87
CA PHE A 95 17.40 -9.84 -20.18
C PHE A 95 18.33 -9.06 -21.11
N THR A 96 18.93 -9.70 -22.10
CA THR A 96 20.03 -9.12 -22.88
C THR A 96 19.85 -9.33 -24.39
N GLY A 97 20.20 -8.31 -25.17
CA GLY A 97 20.31 -8.38 -26.63
C GLY A 97 21.76 -8.63 -27.13
N GLN A 98 22.67 -9.11 -26.27
CA GLN A 98 24.09 -9.21 -26.57
C GLN A 98 24.50 -10.67 -26.82
N PRO A 99 24.53 -11.14 -28.09
CA PRO A 99 24.87 -12.53 -28.41
C PRO A 99 26.32 -12.91 -28.08
N ASP A 100 27.22 -11.93 -27.99
CA ASP A 100 28.63 -12.14 -27.62
C ASP A 100 28.82 -12.52 -26.12
N LEU A 101 27.81 -12.32 -25.28
CA LEU A 101 27.86 -12.74 -23.88
C LEU A 101 27.59 -14.24 -23.70
N ILE A 102 26.92 -14.90 -24.63
CA ILE A 102 26.53 -16.33 -24.54
C ILE A 102 27.77 -17.24 -24.40
N SER A 103 28.92 -16.84 -24.95
CA SER A 103 30.19 -17.57 -24.83
C SER A 103 31.18 -16.96 -23.81
N ASN A 104 30.72 -16.06 -22.96
CA ASN A 104 31.56 -15.38 -21.98
C ASN A 104 31.51 -16.09 -20.61
N GLU A 105 32.61 -16.80 -20.27
CA GLU A 105 32.74 -17.55 -19.01
C GLU A 105 32.47 -16.71 -17.78
N MET A 106 32.82 -15.40 -17.78
CA MET A 106 32.54 -14.50 -16.67
C MET A 106 31.04 -14.25 -16.55
N PHE A 107 30.31 -14.14 -17.65
CA PHE A 107 28.85 -13.96 -17.64
C PHE A 107 28.14 -15.23 -17.18
N GLU A 108 28.53 -16.40 -17.68
CA GLU A 108 27.97 -17.70 -17.25
C GLU A 108 28.16 -17.95 -15.75
N ASN A 109 29.31 -17.54 -15.19
CA ASN A 109 29.56 -17.64 -13.75
C ASN A 109 28.78 -16.61 -12.89
N MET A 110 28.19 -15.58 -13.52
CA MET A 110 27.41 -14.55 -12.82
C MET A 110 25.93 -14.77 -12.87
N VAL A 111 25.40 -15.51 -13.84
CA VAL A 111 23.97 -15.61 -14.14
C VAL A 111 23.60 -17.06 -14.39
N ASP A 112 22.74 -17.63 -13.52
CA ASP A 112 22.25 -19.00 -13.68
C ASP A 112 21.38 -19.19 -14.94
N LYS A 113 20.61 -18.14 -15.27
CA LYS A 113 19.72 -18.10 -16.43
C LYS A 113 19.60 -16.68 -16.98
N TYR A 114 19.61 -16.54 -18.27
CA TYR A 114 19.33 -15.27 -18.97
C TYR A 114 18.28 -15.48 -20.06
N TYR A 115 17.75 -14.37 -20.58
CA TYR A 115 16.76 -14.31 -21.64
C TYR A 115 17.25 -13.38 -22.75
N SER A 116 17.08 -13.81 -24.00
CA SER A 116 17.45 -13.04 -25.20
C SER A 116 16.32 -12.08 -25.59
N LYS A 117 16.67 -10.80 -25.73
CA LYS A 117 15.71 -9.77 -26.19
C LYS A 117 15.16 -10.14 -27.56
N GLY A 118 13.82 -10.15 -27.68
CA GLY A 118 13.08 -10.52 -28.89
C GLY A 118 12.77 -12.00 -29.01
N ASP A 119 13.70 -12.91 -28.66
CA ASP A 119 13.50 -14.34 -28.78
C ASP A 119 12.80 -14.96 -27.58
N ASP A 120 13.15 -14.52 -26.35
CA ASP A 120 12.68 -15.11 -25.10
C ASP A 120 11.66 -14.22 -24.36
N ASP A 121 11.10 -13.20 -24.99
CA ASP A 121 10.20 -12.22 -24.39
C ASP A 121 9.03 -12.88 -23.64
N ASP A 122 8.33 -13.81 -24.27
CA ASP A 122 7.18 -14.50 -23.69
C ASP A 122 7.58 -15.44 -22.57
N GLN A 123 8.77 -16.06 -22.67
CA GLN A 123 9.27 -16.93 -21.61
C GLN A 123 9.71 -16.12 -20.39
N LEU A 124 10.37 -14.98 -20.59
CA LEU A 124 10.71 -14.04 -19.53
C LEU A 124 9.46 -13.62 -18.74
N ILE A 125 8.41 -13.19 -19.46
CA ILE A 125 7.14 -12.77 -18.82
C ILE A 125 6.55 -13.90 -17.98
N LYS A 126 6.47 -15.11 -18.51
CA LYS A 126 5.93 -16.29 -17.79
C LYS A 126 6.74 -16.61 -16.53
N ASP A 127 8.06 -16.57 -16.64
CA ASP A 127 8.94 -16.90 -15.53
C ASP A 127 8.92 -15.79 -14.45
N ILE A 128 8.81 -14.53 -14.83
CA ILE A 128 8.59 -13.40 -13.88
C ILE A 128 7.29 -13.62 -13.10
N ILE A 129 6.17 -13.87 -13.79
CA ILE A 129 4.88 -14.11 -13.16
C ILE A 129 4.94 -15.30 -12.20
N SER A 130 5.51 -16.42 -12.67
CA SER A 130 5.63 -17.64 -11.87
C SER A 130 6.46 -17.40 -10.59
N ALA A 131 7.60 -16.71 -10.69
CA ALA A 131 8.43 -16.43 -9.54
C ALA A 131 7.80 -15.38 -8.61
N ALA A 132 7.12 -14.37 -9.17
CA ALA A 132 6.42 -13.35 -8.41
C ALA A 132 5.24 -13.93 -7.61
N ASP A 133 4.46 -14.83 -8.21
CA ASP A 133 3.32 -15.50 -7.56
C ASP A 133 3.75 -16.38 -6.36
N GLN A 134 5.01 -16.77 -6.28
CA GLN A 134 5.57 -17.48 -5.13
C GLN A 134 5.97 -16.56 -3.98
N GLN A 135 5.99 -15.23 -4.19
CA GLN A 135 6.32 -14.27 -3.14
C GLN A 135 5.12 -14.03 -2.24
N GLU A 136 5.33 -14.10 -0.92
CA GLU A 136 4.29 -13.82 0.09
C GLU A 136 3.67 -12.42 -0.12
N GLU A 137 4.50 -11.40 -0.32
CA GLU A 137 4.06 -10.03 -0.54
C GLU A 137 3.18 -9.87 -1.78
N THR A 138 3.55 -10.55 -2.86
CA THR A 138 2.76 -10.55 -4.10
C THR A 138 1.41 -11.20 -3.87
N GLN A 139 1.37 -12.33 -3.16
CA GLN A 139 0.12 -13.02 -2.81
C GLN A 139 -0.77 -12.16 -1.91
N ILE A 140 -0.21 -11.46 -0.93
CA ILE A 140 -0.92 -10.51 -0.07
C ILE A 140 -1.55 -9.39 -0.91
N VAL A 141 -0.77 -8.79 -1.82
CA VAL A 141 -1.27 -7.72 -2.70
C VAL A 141 -2.42 -8.22 -3.57
N HIS A 142 -2.31 -9.42 -4.16
CA HIS A 142 -3.37 -10.00 -4.99
C HIS A 142 -4.66 -10.26 -4.20
N ARG A 143 -4.55 -10.81 -2.98
CA ARG A 143 -5.72 -11.04 -2.13
C ARG A 143 -6.44 -9.75 -1.72
N HIS A 144 -5.70 -8.67 -1.54
CA HIS A 144 -6.22 -7.39 -1.08
C HIS A 144 -6.12 -6.28 -2.13
N GLN A 145 -6.09 -6.64 -3.43
CA GLN A 145 -5.79 -5.73 -4.53
C GLN A 145 -6.60 -4.44 -4.51
N VAL A 146 -7.90 -4.51 -4.21
CA VAL A 146 -8.78 -3.32 -4.15
C VAL A 146 -8.28 -2.31 -3.11
N VAL A 147 -7.76 -2.79 -1.97
CA VAL A 147 -7.20 -1.92 -0.92
C VAL A 147 -5.92 -1.27 -1.41
N PHE A 148 -5.02 -2.04 -2.04
CA PHE A 148 -3.77 -1.51 -2.58
C PHE A 148 -3.98 -0.52 -3.73
N ASP A 149 -4.97 -0.76 -4.60
CA ASP A 149 -5.34 0.16 -5.68
C ASP A 149 -5.92 1.48 -5.15
N THR A 150 -6.61 1.43 -4.01
CA THR A 150 -7.20 2.61 -3.36
C THR A 150 -6.16 3.39 -2.56
N TRP A 151 -5.12 2.72 -2.04
CA TRP A 151 -4.10 3.26 -1.13
C TRP A 151 -2.68 2.91 -1.58
N PRO A 152 -2.27 3.32 -2.81
CA PRO A 152 -0.94 2.98 -3.33
C PRO A 152 0.20 3.60 -2.51
N GLU A 153 -0.01 4.78 -1.91
CA GLU A 153 0.95 5.48 -1.06
C GLU A 153 1.24 4.76 0.26
N SER A 154 0.29 3.96 0.76
CA SER A 154 0.42 3.20 2.01
C SER A 154 0.85 1.76 1.79
N ARG A 155 1.28 1.39 0.57
CA ARG A 155 1.58 0.00 0.17
C ARG A 155 2.56 -0.70 1.13
N HIS A 156 3.64 -0.04 1.52
CA HIS A 156 4.64 -0.59 2.42
C HIS A 156 4.06 -0.95 3.80
N ASP A 157 3.34 0.00 4.40
CA ASP A 157 2.74 -0.20 5.72
C ASP A 157 1.66 -1.29 5.67
N LEU A 158 0.85 -1.33 4.60
CA LEU A 158 -0.18 -2.35 4.38
C LEU A 158 0.41 -3.76 4.25
N ILE A 159 1.48 -3.95 3.47
CA ILE A 159 2.15 -5.26 3.35
C ILE A 159 2.61 -5.72 4.74
N ARG A 160 3.22 -4.83 5.54
CA ARG A 160 3.72 -5.15 6.87
C ARG A 160 2.61 -5.55 7.84
N ILE A 161 1.49 -4.84 7.83
CA ILE A 161 0.31 -5.16 8.64
C ILE A 161 -0.29 -6.51 8.21
N LEU A 162 -0.42 -6.73 6.91
CA LEU A 162 -1.03 -7.94 6.37
C LEU A 162 -0.15 -9.18 6.55
N LYS A 163 1.18 -9.05 6.56
CA LYS A 163 2.08 -10.14 6.99
C LYS A 163 1.81 -10.59 8.42
N ILE A 164 1.58 -9.65 9.34
CA ILE A 164 1.20 -9.98 10.73
C ILE A 164 -0.12 -10.77 10.77
N LEU A 165 -1.08 -10.41 9.89
CA LEU A 165 -2.34 -11.14 9.76
C LEU A 165 -2.14 -12.55 9.21
N GLU A 166 -1.36 -12.72 8.14
CA GLU A 166 -1.11 -14.00 7.47
C GLU A 166 -0.26 -14.96 8.34
N ASN A 167 0.74 -14.40 9.04
CA ASN A 167 1.65 -15.16 9.89
C ASN A 167 1.13 -15.39 11.32
N GLU A 168 -0.08 -14.91 11.61
CA GLU A 168 -0.71 -15.03 12.93
C GLU A 168 0.12 -14.43 14.09
N GLU A 169 0.87 -13.36 13.82
CA GLU A 169 1.74 -12.68 14.81
C GLU A 169 0.95 -11.75 15.75
N TRP A 170 -0.05 -12.28 16.44
CA TRP A 170 -1.02 -11.48 17.23
C TRP A 170 -0.42 -10.77 18.44
N GLN A 171 0.78 -11.14 18.86
CA GLN A 171 1.51 -10.50 19.97
C GLN A 171 2.39 -9.32 19.50
N ASN A 172 2.43 -9.06 18.19
CA ASN A 172 3.21 -7.97 17.62
C ASN A 172 2.47 -6.64 17.79
N ASN A 173 2.74 -5.94 18.89
CA ASN A 173 2.10 -4.67 19.19
C ASN A 173 2.57 -3.49 18.31
N SER A 174 3.65 -3.66 17.53
CA SER A 174 4.11 -2.62 16.59
C SER A 174 3.05 -2.28 15.54
N VAL A 175 2.20 -3.26 15.19
CA VAL A 175 1.08 -3.10 14.24
C VAL A 175 0.11 -1.98 14.65
N LEU A 176 -0.02 -1.70 15.95
CA LEU A 176 -0.89 -0.63 16.41
C LEU A 176 -0.42 0.77 15.96
N ASN A 177 0.91 0.96 15.83
CA ASN A 177 1.47 2.20 15.28
C ASN A 177 1.24 2.30 13.77
N ASP A 178 1.36 1.17 13.06
CA ASP A 178 1.15 1.13 11.63
C ASP A 178 -0.32 1.38 11.27
N ILE A 179 -1.26 0.75 11.99
CA ILE A 179 -2.69 1.02 11.86
C ILE A 179 -2.99 2.50 12.15
N ARG A 180 -2.40 3.08 13.22
CA ARG A 180 -2.58 4.50 13.52
C ARG A 180 -2.13 5.41 12.39
N LYS A 181 -0.99 5.11 11.75
CA LYS A 181 -0.49 5.85 10.59
C LYS A 181 -1.49 5.80 9.43
N ILE A 182 -1.95 4.60 9.07
CA ILE A 182 -2.99 4.42 8.04
C ILE A 182 -4.26 5.20 8.41
N MET A 183 -4.71 5.16 9.67
CA MET A 183 -5.89 5.91 10.09
C MET A 183 -5.69 7.42 10.00
N SER A 184 -4.46 7.93 10.21
CA SER A 184 -4.12 9.33 9.96
C SER A 184 -4.31 9.71 8.49
N ASP A 185 -3.84 8.88 7.57
CA ASP A 185 -4.00 9.10 6.13
C ASP A 185 -5.48 9.03 5.71
N VAL A 186 -6.25 8.10 6.29
CA VAL A 186 -7.71 8.03 6.11
C VAL A 186 -8.39 9.34 6.53
N MET A 187 -8.05 9.86 7.73
CA MET A 187 -8.65 11.11 8.23
C MET A 187 -8.29 12.31 7.37
N PHE A 188 -7.05 12.39 6.90
CA PHE A 188 -6.61 13.43 5.97
C PHE A 188 -7.44 13.38 4.68
N ARG A 189 -7.59 12.20 4.08
CA ARG A 189 -8.39 11.99 2.86
C ARG A 189 -9.87 12.33 3.06
N LEU A 190 -10.46 11.99 4.22
CA LEU A 190 -11.85 12.33 4.54
C LEU A 190 -12.04 13.84 4.73
N HIS A 191 -11.06 14.52 5.33
CA HIS A 191 -11.07 15.99 5.44
C HIS A 191 -11.01 16.66 4.06
N GLU A 192 -10.06 16.27 3.21
CA GLU A 192 -9.92 16.82 1.86
C GLU A 192 -11.20 16.68 1.03
N ARG A 193 -11.97 15.62 1.26
CA ARG A 193 -13.24 15.33 0.56
C ARG A 193 -14.48 15.88 1.23
N GLY A 194 -14.32 16.65 2.32
CA GLY A 194 -15.41 17.38 2.96
C GLY A 194 -16.24 16.60 3.99
N PHE A 195 -15.85 15.37 4.36
CA PHE A 195 -16.57 14.59 5.38
C PHE A 195 -16.30 15.11 6.80
N CYS A 196 -15.14 15.70 7.05
CA CYS A 196 -14.77 16.29 8.33
C CYS A 196 -14.34 17.74 8.15
N SER A 197 -14.97 18.67 8.91
CA SER A 197 -14.63 20.09 8.88
C SER A 197 -13.35 20.43 9.67
N ILE A 198 -12.89 19.51 10.52
CA ILE A 198 -11.68 19.68 11.31
C ILE A 198 -10.48 19.33 10.45
N PRO A 199 -9.53 20.24 10.21
CA PRO A 199 -8.29 19.93 9.54
C PRO A 199 -7.53 18.85 10.29
N HIS A 200 -6.98 17.88 9.55
CA HIS A 200 -6.21 16.80 10.14
C HIS A 200 -4.71 17.03 9.90
N ASP A 201 -3.98 17.28 10.96
CA ASP A 201 -2.52 17.47 10.98
C ASP A 201 -1.76 16.32 11.66
N GLY A 202 -2.45 15.22 11.97
CA GLY A 202 -1.92 14.08 12.70
C GLY A 202 -2.08 14.16 14.22
N SER A 203 -2.38 15.33 14.80
CA SER A 203 -2.52 15.52 16.25
C SER A 203 -3.95 15.33 16.76
N ASN A 204 -4.95 15.61 15.93
CA ASN A 204 -6.37 15.66 16.28
C ASN A 204 -7.20 14.44 15.82
N LEU A 205 -6.54 13.28 15.66
CA LEU A 205 -7.14 12.04 15.15
C LEU A 205 -8.42 11.64 15.93
N SER A 206 -8.38 11.71 17.26
CA SER A 206 -9.54 11.38 18.11
C SER A 206 -10.70 12.35 17.93
N GLU A 207 -10.43 13.64 17.76
CA GLU A 207 -11.48 14.62 17.53
C GLU A 207 -12.14 14.43 16.17
N CYS A 208 -11.36 14.18 15.14
CA CYS A 208 -11.87 13.84 13.80
C CYS A 208 -12.76 12.59 13.85
N SER A 209 -12.28 11.52 14.50
CA SER A 209 -13.04 10.27 14.68
C SER A 209 -14.37 10.51 15.42
N ARG A 210 -14.36 11.30 16.49
CA ARG A 210 -15.57 11.64 17.24
C ARG A 210 -16.58 12.40 16.38
N LYS A 211 -16.11 13.34 15.55
CA LYS A 211 -16.97 14.10 14.62
C LYS A 211 -17.61 13.21 13.54
N LEU A 212 -16.85 12.29 12.99
CA LEU A 212 -17.37 11.32 12.01
C LEU A 212 -18.36 10.32 12.64
N GLY A 213 -18.27 10.08 13.96
CA GLY A 213 -19.18 9.23 14.72
C GLY A 213 -20.46 9.93 15.20
N GLU A 214 -20.65 11.23 14.94
CA GLU A 214 -21.87 11.94 15.34
C GLU A 214 -23.10 11.38 14.57
N ARG A 215 -24.23 11.31 15.27
CA ARG A 215 -25.43 10.61 14.77
C ARG A 215 -25.97 11.14 13.44
N TYR A 216 -25.82 12.43 13.15
CA TYR A 216 -26.24 12.97 11.85
C TYR A 216 -25.37 12.46 10.68
N MET A 217 -24.17 11.95 10.95
CA MET A 217 -23.31 11.35 9.93
C MET A 217 -23.79 9.95 9.49
N GLU A 218 -24.73 9.31 10.19
CA GLU A 218 -25.27 7.99 9.83
C GLU A 218 -25.96 7.99 8.43
N GLU A 219 -26.44 9.16 7.97
CA GLU A 219 -26.99 9.31 6.61
C GLU A 219 -25.91 9.35 5.51
N ILE A 220 -24.63 9.55 5.90
CA ILE A 220 -23.51 9.82 4.98
C ILE A 220 -22.46 8.72 5.05
N ILE A 221 -22.15 8.25 6.27
CA ILE A 221 -21.17 7.21 6.54
C ILE A 221 -21.91 6.03 7.19
N PRO A 222 -21.79 4.80 6.66
CA PRO A 222 -22.39 3.62 7.28
C PRO A 222 -21.97 3.47 8.75
N VAL A 223 -22.93 3.15 9.62
CA VAL A 223 -22.71 3.05 11.07
C VAL A 223 -21.58 2.09 11.44
N TYR A 224 -21.45 0.98 10.73
CA TYR A 224 -20.37 0.01 10.96
C TYR A 224 -18.99 0.61 10.63
N ILE A 225 -18.89 1.46 9.60
CA ILE A 225 -17.65 2.18 9.26
C ILE A 225 -17.33 3.23 10.33
N GLN A 226 -18.31 3.99 10.82
CA GLN A 226 -18.09 4.94 11.91
C GLN A 226 -17.54 4.25 13.15
N ARG A 227 -18.11 3.09 13.52
CA ARG A 227 -17.65 2.29 14.66
C ARG A 227 -16.25 1.70 14.44
N ALA A 228 -15.97 1.21 13.23
CA ALA A 228 -14.65 0.71 12.87
C ALA A 228 -13.59 1.82 12.96
N ILE A 229 -13.86 3.01 12.42
CA ILE A 229 -12.99 4.20 12.53
C ILE A 229 -12.73 4.53 14.00
N HIS A 230 -13.79 4.63 14.79
CA HIS A 230 -13.67 4.97 16.21
C HIS A 230 -12.84 3.94 16.98
N SER A 231 -13.10 2.66 16.76
CA SER A 231 -12.35 1.56 17.38
C SER A 231 -10.87 1.59 17.02
N CYS A 232 -10.53 1.73 15.73
CA CYS A 232 -9.15 1.81 15.28
C CYS A 232 -8.43 3.01 15.90
N VAL A 233 -9.05 4.19 15.89
CA VAL A 233 -8.45 5.42 16.41
C VAL A 233 -8.28 5.36 17.93
N GLU A 234 -9.31 4.96 18.67
CA GLU A 234 -9.29 4.96 20.14
C GLU A 234 -8.24 3.99 20.69
N ILE A 235 -8.16 2.78 20.12
CA ILE A 235 -7.24 1.74 20.58
C ILE A 235 -5.79 2.07 20.19
N THR A 236 -5.57 2.67 19.04
CA THR A 236 -4.21 2.95 18.53
C THR A 236 -3.66 4.32 18.94
N ASN A 237 -4.49 5.21 19.49
CA ASN A 237 -4.06 6.56 19.85
C ASN A 237 -3.16 6.54 21.10
N PRO A 238 -2.00 7.25 21.11
CA PRO A 238 -1.13 7.34 22.26
C PRO A 238 -1.82 8.13 23.39
N GLY A 239 -2.13 7.47 24.48
CA GLY A 239 -2.75 8.05 25.68
C GLY A 239 -2.47 7.18 26.90
N SER A 240 -3.01 7.53 28.06
CA SER A 240 -2.82 6.80 29.32
C SER A 240 -3.22 5.32 29.25
N HIS A 241 -4.08 4.94 28.32
CA HIS A 241 -4.52 3.56 28.13
C HIS A 241 -3.65 2.77 27.15
N ARG A 242 -2.84 3.44 26.31
CA ARG A 242 -2.04 2.78 25.28
C ARG A 242 -1.01 1.81 25.85
N SER A 243 -0.29 2.19 26.89
CA SER A 243 0.71 1.33 27.52
C SER A 243 0.12 0.02 28.06
N LYS A 244 -1.12 0.08 28.57
CA LYS A 244 -1.85 -1.11 29.00
C LYS A 244 -2.25 -1.99 27.80
N THR A 245 -2.80 -1.40 26.75
CA THR A 245 -3.15 -2.11 25.53
C THR A 245 -1.94 -2.79 24.91
N ASP A 246 -0.80 -2.10 24.79
CA ASP A 246 0.46 -2.65 24.30
C ASP A 246 0.94 -3.84 25.14
N SER A 247 0.79 -3.76 26.48
CA SER A 247 1.10 -4.88 27.38
C SER A 247 0.13 -6.04 27.19
N ASP A 248 -1.17 -5.79 27.10
CA ASP A 248 -2.18 -6.82 26.96
C ASP A 248 -2.07 -7.58 25.63
N VAL A 249 -1.69 -6.88 24.56
CA VAL A 249 -1.37 -7.51 23.25
C VAL A 249 -0.13 -8.38 23.37
N ARG A 250 0.98 -7.82 23.86
CA ARG A 250 2.27 -8.54 24.00
C ARG A 250 2.16 -9.77 24.89
N ASP A 251 1.41 -9.64 26.01
CA ASP A 251 1.19 -10.71 26.98
C ASP A 251 0.09 -11.70 26.54
N ASN A 252 -0.44 -11.57 25.32
CA ASN A 252 -1.52 -12.39 24.75
C ASN A 252 -2.81 -12.41 25.59
N LYS A 253 -3.10 -11.32 26.32
CA LYS A 253 -4.35 -11.19 27.09
C LYS A 253 -5.54 -10.79 26.20
N ALA A 254 -5.26 -10.25 25.00
CA ALA A 254 -6.26 -9.83 24.02
C ALA A 254 -5.96 -10.43 22.61
N PRO A 255 -5.99 -11.77 22.44
CA PRO A 255 -5.48 -12.44 21.25
C PRO A 255 -6.24 -12.14 19.95
N TYR A 256 -7.46 -11.61 20.06
CA TYR A 256 -8.28 -11.24 18.90
C TYR A 256 -8.28 -9.75 18.59
N LEU A 257 -7.68 -8.92 19.45
CA LEU A 257 -7.72 -7.46 19.32
C LEU A 257 -7.01 -7.00 18.04
N VAL A 258 -5.79 -7.44 17.83
CA VAL A 258 -4.99 -7.09 16.64
C VAL A 258 -5.72 -7.51 15.37
N ARG A 259 -6.21 -8.75 15.32
CA ARG A 259 -6.99 -9.27 14.18
C ARG A 259 -8.23 -8.40 13.89
N SER A 260 -9.00 -8.09 14.93
CA SER A 260 -10.20 -7.25 14.82
C SER A 260 -9.87 -5.86 14.27
N LEU A 261 -8.78 -5.23 14.74
CA LEU A 261 -8.35 -3.92 14.27
C LEU A 261 -7.90 -3.96 12.81
N ILE A 262 -7.17 -4.99 12.38
CA ILE A 262 -6.76 -5.14 10.99
C ILE A 262 -7.99 -5.30 10.08
N TYR A 263 -8.97 -6.12 10.43
CA TYR A 263 -10.19 -6.26 9.63
C TYR A 263 -11.03 -4.97 9.61
N ASN A 264 -11.17 -4.29 10.75
CA ASN A 264 -11.83 -2.98 10.77
C ASN A 264 -11.13 -1.97 9.86
N MET A 265 -9.80 -1.93 9.88
CA MET A 265 -9.01 -1.08 8.99
C MET A 265 -9.25 -1.45 7.52
N LEU A 266 -9.23 -2.73 7.16
CA LEU A 266 -9.48 -3.17 5.78
C LEU A 266 -10.88 -2.78 5.30
N ASP A 267 -11.90 -2.92 6.13
CA ASP A 267 -13.27 -2.50 5.80
C ASP A 267 -13.35 -0.99 5.55
N ILE A 268 -12.67 -0.19 6.37
CA ILE A 268 -12.57 1.27 6.18
C ILE A 268 -11.88 1.58 4.85
N LEU A 269 -10.72 0.98 4.58
CA LEU A 269 -9.95 1.23 3.37
C LEU A 269 -10.72 0.81 2.11
N TYR A 270 -11.44 -0.32 2.17
CA TYR A 270 -12.30 -0.79 1.09
C TYR A 270 -13.46 0.17 0.83
N TRP A 271 -14.12 0.65 1.90
CA TRP A 271 -15.19 1.64 1.80
C TRP A 271 -14.70 2.94 1.14
N CYS A 272 -13.48 3.36 1.43
CA CYS A 272 -12.86 4.56 0.85
C CYS A 272 -12.75 4.53 -0.68
N LYS A 273 -12.82 3.35 -1.32
CA LYS A 273 -12.87 3.22 -2.80
C LYS A 273 -14.00 4.02 -3.43
N ASN A 274 -15.14 4.11 -2.74
CA ASN A 274 -16.35 4.74 -3.26
C ASN A 274 -16.52 6.19 -2.78
N LEU A 275 -15.50 6.78 -2.16
CA LEU A 275 -15.56 8.16 -1.72
C LEU A 275 -15.62 9.12 -2.92
N PRO A 276 -16.41 10.20 -2.83
CA PRO A 276 -16.40 11.27 -3.82
C PRO A 276 -15.00 11.82 -4.05
N THR A 277 -14.74 12.36 -5.24
CA THR A 277 -13.46 13.00 -5.54
C THR A 277 -13.29 14.33 -4.81
N VAL A 278 -12.08 14.89 -4.80
CA VAL A 278 -11.80 16.18 -4.13
C VAL A 278 -12.59 17.32 -4.78
N GLU A 279 -12.84 17.28 -6.08
CA GLU A 279 -13.67 18.23 -6.81
C GLU A 279 -15.12 18.28 -6.32
N MET A 280 -15.61 17.19 -5.73
CA MET A 280 -16.95 17.08 -5.15
C MET A 280 -17.03 17.54 -3.69
N ARG A 281 -15.95 18.05 -3.12
CA ARG A 281 -15.84 18.45 -1.69
C ARG A 281 -16.98 19.36 -1.23
N ASP A 282 -17.29 20.38 -2.01
CA ASP A 282 -18.35 21.34 -1.64
C ASP A 282 -19.74 20.73 -1.61
N MET A 283 -19.98 19.74 -2.48
CA MET A 283 -21.23 18.96 -2.45
C MET A 283 -21.31 18.10 -1.19
N VAL A 284 -20.22 17.44 -0.82
CA VAL A 284 -20.16 16.63 0.41
C VAL A 284 -20.35 17.53 1.64
N LEU A 285 -19.67 18.69 1.72
CA LEU A 285 -19.86 19.64 2.81
C LEU A 285 -21.30 20.12 2.94
N LYS A 286 -21.99 20.40 1.82
CA LYS A 286 -23.41 20.76 1.83
C LYS A 286 -24.27 19.62 2.36
N ALA A 287 -24.00 18.37 1.96
CA ALA A 287 -24.72 17.21 2.46
C ALA A 287 -24.52 17.03 3.99
N VAL A 288 -23.26 17.13 4.48
CA VAL A 288 -22.94 17.05 5.91
C VAL A 288 -23.66 18.13 6.70
N ASN A 289 -23.60 19.39 6.23
CA ASN A 289 -24.29 20.50 6.89
C ASN A 289 -25.81 20.36 6.87
N GLY A 290 -26.37 19.88 5.76
CA GLY A 290 -27.81 19.59 5.65
C GLY A 290 -28.26 18.50 6.62
N ALA A 291 -27.53 17.40 6.72
CA ALA A 291 -27.81 16.31 7.69
C ALA A 291 -27.74 16.81 9.14
N LYS A 292 -26.76 17.64 9.45
CA LYS A 292 -26.62 18.26 10.78
C LYS A 292 -27.83 19.16 11.12
N GLN A 293 -28.22 20.06 10.21
CA GLN A 293 -29.35 20.96 10.41
C GLN A 293 -30.67 20.19 10.59
N LYS A 294 -30.91 19.16 9.78
CA LYS A 294 -32.07 18.27 9.90
C LYS A 294 -32.11 17.60 11.27
N PHE A 295 -30.99 17.04 11.72
CA PHE A 295 -30.86 16.38 13.00
C PHE A 295 -31.14 17.35 14.17
N GLU A 296 -30.57 18.56 14.15
CA GLU A 296 -30.81 19.59 15.17
C GLU A 296 -32.29 20.02 15.23
N PHE A 297 -32.93 20.14 14.07
CA PHE A 297 -34.34 20.45 13.98
C PHE A 297 -35.21 19.34 14.62
N GLU A 298 -34.95 18.07 14.27
CA GLU A 298 -35.68 16.92 14.83
C GLU A 298 -35.47 16.81 16.36
N GLN A 299 -34.29 17.11 16.88
CA GLN A 299 -34.04 17.11 18.32
C GLN A 299 -34.88 18.17 19.04
N LYS A 300 -34.93 19.40 18.52
CA LYS A 300 -35.74 20.48 19.07
C LYS A 300 -37.22 20.11 19.10
N GLU A 301 -37.74 19.51 18.03
CA GLU A 301 -39.10 19.06 17.95
C GLU A 301 -39.45 17.96 18.98
N ARG A 302 -38.53 16.99 19.17
CA ARG A 302 -38.66 15.94 20.21
C ARG A 302 -38.67 16.52 21.63
N GLU A 303 -37.84 17.51 21.91
CA GLU A 303 -37.77 18.19 23.20
C GLU A 303 -39.03 18.99 23.46
N SER A 304 -39.57 19.70 22.46
CA SER A 304 -40.81 20.44 22.58
C SER A 304 -42.03 19.51 22.86
N LYS A 305 -42.10 18.36 22.13
CA LYS A 305 -43.12 17.36 22.38
C LYS A 305 -43.03 16.73 23.78
N ARG A 306 -41.82 16.55 24.34
CA ARG A 306 -41.60 16.05 25.70
C ARG A 306 -42.06 17.07 26.75
N LYS A 307 -41.69 18.34 26.59
CA LYS A 307 -42.11 19.43 27.50
C LYS A 307 -43.64 19.56 27.54
N ASN A 308 -44.31 19.53 26.41
CA ASN A 308 -45.76 19.62 26.33
C ASN A 308 -46.50 18.41 26.98
N LYS A 309 -45.88 17.20 26.95
CA LYS A 309 -46.43 16.02 27.68
C LYS A 309 -46.26 16.09 29.19
N THR A 310 -45.28 16.81 29.68
CA THR A 310 -45.00 16.97 31.14
C THR A 310 -45.93 18.02 31.74
N PHE A 311 -46.43 18.99 30.96
CA PHE A 311 -47.35 20.02 31.41
C PHE A 311 -48.85 19.59 31.36
N SER A 312 -49.13 18.43 30.74
CA SER A 312 -50.51 17.88 30.59
C SER A 312 -50.79 16.70 31.57
N ARG A 313 -49.92 16.51 32.54
CA ARG A 313 -50.14 15.64 33.73
C ARG A 313 -50.14 16.48 34.98
#